data_c14fb2113b05329ff6f33e183e97e313
#
_entry.id   c14fb2113b05329ff6f33e183e97e313
#
_cell.length_a   1.000
_cell.length_b   1.000
_cell.length_c   1.000
_cell.angle_alpha   90.00
_cell.angle_beta   90.00
_cell.angle_gamma   90.00
#
_symmetry.space_group_name_H-M   'P 1'
#
loop_
_entity.id
_entity.type
_entity.pdbx_description
1 polymer ?
#
loop_
_entity_poly.entity_id
_entity_poly.type
_entity_poly.pdbx_seq_one_letter_code
_entity_poly.pdbx_strand_id
1 'polypeptide(L)' 'MRLVVNGVEQEVAAETLAAALDKLDYGEARVATALNGAFVPARQRGDTRLRDGDRLEVVAPRHGG' A
#
# COMPACT_ATOMS: atom_id res chain seq x y z
N MET A 1 -13.00 -3.24 0.32
CA MET A 1 -12.70 -2.60 -0.98
C MET A 1 -11.68 -3.43 -1.74
N ARG A 2 -11.76 -3.40 -3.04
CA ARG A 2 -10.90 -4.21 -3.89
C ARG A 2 -9.70 -3.39 -4.34
N LEU A 3 -8.52 -3.94 -4.12
CA LEU A 3 -7.27 -3.32 -4.54
C LEU A 3 -6.47 -4.29 -5.39
N VAL A 4 -5.64 -3.76 -6.27
CA VAL A 4 -4.66 -4.58 -6.99
C VAL A 4 -3.31 -4.31 -6.33
N VAL A 5 -2.82 -5.26 -5.55
CA VAL A 5 -1.59 -5.11 -4.79
C VAL A 5 -0.48 -5.88 -5.47
N ASN A 6 0.51 -5.15 -5.98
CA ASN A 6 1.62 -5.76 -6.73
C ASN A 6 1.12 -6.71 -7.82
N GLY A 7 0.08 -6.28 -8.52
CA GLY A 7 -0.49 -7.05 -9.63
C GLY A 7 -1.50 -8.12 -9.23
N VAL A 8 -1.77 -8.27 -7.95
CA VAL A 8 -2.70 -9.29 -7.46
C VAL A 8 -3.93 -8.63 -6.85
N GLU A 9 -5.11 -8.99 -7.32
CA GLU A 9 -6.36 -8.45 -6.81
C GLU A 9 -6.63 -9.00 -5.42
N GLN A 10 -6.93 -8.12 -4.48
CA GLN A 10 -7.21 -8.51 -3.11
C GLN A 10 -8.34 -7.67 -2.52
N GLU A 11 -9.12 -8.27 -1.65
CA GLU A 11 -10.14 -7.56 -0.90
C GLU A 11 -9.51 -7.09 0.40
N VAL A 12 -9.54 -5.77 0.65
CA VAL A 12 -8.89 -5.19 1.83
C VAL A 12 -9.90 -4.26 2.53
N ALA A 13 -10.12 -4.51 3.80
CA ALA A 13 -11.03 -3.66 4.59
C ALA A 13 -10.26 -2.48 5.16
N ALA A 14 -10.07 -1.44 4.34
CA ALA A 14 -9.31 -0.27 4.74
C ALA A 14 -9.78 0.94 3.94
N GLU A 15 -9.72 2.12 4.55
CA GLU A 15 -10.09 3.36 3.87
C GLU A 15 -8.89 4.21 3.50
N THR A 16 -7.75 3.98 4.14
CA THR A 16 -6.53 4.73 3.85
C THR A 16 -5.41 3.78 3.50
N LEU A 17 -4.37 4.32 2.87
CA LEU A 17 -3.21 3.52 2.52
C LEU A 17 -2.52 2.96 3.77
N ALA A 18 -2.41 3.77 4.83
CA ALA A 18 -1.81 3.29 6.08
C ALA A 18 -2.58 2.09 6.64
N ALA A 19 -3.91 2.18 6.66
CA ALA A 19 -4.73 1.08 7.16
C ALA A 19 -4.61 -0.16 6.29
N ALA A 20 -4.51 0.03 4.96
CA ALA A 20 -4.35 -1.10 4.04
C ALA A 20 -3.03 -1.83 4.29
N LEU A 21 -1.95 -1.08 4.54
CA LEU A 21 -0.66 -1.70 4.80
C LEU A 21 -0.70 -2.55 6.08
N ASP A 22 -1.43 -2.07 7.10
CA ASP A 22 -1.59 -2.87 8.32
C ASP A 22 -2.34 -4.16 8.04
N LYS A 23 -3.40 -4.10 7.24
CA LYS A 23 -4.18 -5.29 6.89
C LYS A 23 -3.38 -6.27 6.04
N LEU A 24 -2.44 -5.77 5.28
CA LEU A 24 -1.59 -6.59 4.42
C LEU A 24 -0.30 -7.05 5.10
N ASP A 25 -0.18 -6.79 6.40
CA ASP A 25 0.96 -7.18 7.21
C ASP A 25 2.26 -6.44 6.88
N TYR A 26 2.13 -5.23 6.35
CA TYR A 26 3.30 -4.38 6.13
C TYR A 26 3.48 -3.31 7.20
N GLY A 27 2.64 -3.30 8.22
CA GLY A 27 2.55 -2.17 9.15
C GLY A 27 3.86 -1.70 9.74
N GLU A 28 4.74 -2.62 10.09
CA GLU A 28 6.03 -2.26 10.69
C GLU A 28 7.21 -2.41 9.73
N ALA A 29 6.93 -2.85 8.52
CA ALA A 29 7.99 -3.06 7.54
C ALA A 29 8.37 -1.73 6.89
N ARG A 30 9.64 -1.60 6.55
CA ARG A 30 10.10 -0.44 5.79
C ARG A 30 9.83 -0.72 4.33
N VAL A 31 8.82 -0.05 3.80
CA VAL A 31 8.42 -0.24 2.42
C VAL A 31 8.24 1.12 1.74
N ALA A 32 8.39 1.12 0.44
CA ALA A 32 8.01 2.25 -0.39
C ALA A 32 6.66 1.92 -1.02
N THR A 33 5.81 2.92 -1.17
CA THR A 33 4.48 2.69 -1.71
C THR A 33 4.20 3.64 -2.87
N ALA A 34 3.50 3.13 -3.88
CA ALA A 34 2.98 3.94 -4.97
C ALA A 34 1.51 3.58 -5.18
N LEU A 35 0.69 4.58 -5.36
CA LEU A 35 -0.74 4.40 -5.59
C LEU A 35 -1.07 4.92 -6.98
N ASN A 36 -1.55 4.02 -7.83
CA ASN A 36 -1.86 4.33 -9.22
C ASN A 36 -0.68 5.00 -9.94
N GLY A 37 0.53 4.53 -9.65
CA GLY A 37 1.74 5.02 -10.26
C GLY A 37 2.38 6.23 -9.59
N ALA A 38 1.77 6.78 -8.55
CA ALA A 38 2.29 7.96 -7.86
C ALA A 38 2.89 7.57 -6.50
N PHE A 39 4.13 7.96 -6.28
CA PHE A 39 4.80 7.67 -5.01
C PHE A 39 4.06 8.33 -3.84
N VAL A 40 3.88 7.57 -2.77
CA VAL A 40 3.25 8.08 -1.55
C VAL A 40 4.23 7.90 -0.39
N PRO A 41 4.81 8.99 0.12
CA PRO A 41 5.72 8.89 1.26
C PRO A 41 5.01 8.43 2.52
N ALA A 42 5.77 7.82 3.42
CA ALA A 42 5.21 7.24 4.63
C ALA A 42 4.32 8.20 5.42
N ARG A 43 4.74 9.45 5.53
CA ARG A 43 4.02 10.45 6.32
C ARG A 43 2.66 10.83 5.72
N GLN A 44 2.43 10.49 4.45
CA GLN A 44 1.17 10.83 3.78
C GLN A 44 0.21 9.66 3.71
N ARG A 45 0.63 8.47 4.11
CA ARG A 45 -0.20 7.27 3.96
C ARG A 45 -1.50 7.34 4.75
N GLY A 46 -1.46 7.97 5.93
CA GLY A 46 -2.64 8.11 6.76
C GLY A 46 -3.68 9.06 6.17
N ASP A 47 -3.25 9.96 5.30
CA ASP A 47 -4.15 10.92 4.64
C ASP A 47 -4.49 10.53 3.21
N THR A 48 -3.99 9.40 2.75
CA THR A 48 -4.23 8.94 1.38
C THR A 48 -5.43 8.00 1.38
N ARG A 49 -6.55 8.48 0.85
CA ARG A 49 -7.79 7.71 0.79
C ARG A 49 -7.74 6.76 -0.40
N LEU A 50 -8.24 5.56 -0.18
CA LEU A 50 -8.29 4.53 -1.21
C LEU A 50 -9.67 4.46 -1.85
N ARG A 51 -9.71 3.97 -3.10
CA ARG A 51 -10.93 3.72 -3.84
C ARG A 51 -10.88 2.32 -4.42
N ASP A 52 -12.06 1.74 -4.63
CA ASP A 52 -12.15 0.45 -5.30
C ASP A 52 -11.41 0.49 -6.63
N GLY A 53 -10.62 -0.54 -6.87
CA GLY A 53 -9.87 -0.65 -8.12
C GLY A 53 -8.51 0.01 -8.11
N ASP A 54 -8.15 0.70 -7.03
CA ASP A 54 -6.83 1.32 -6.95
C ASP A 54 -5.72 0.27 -7.06
N ARG A 55 -4.63 0.68 -7.71
CA ARG A 55 -3.44 -0.16 -7.83
C ARG A 55 -2.40 0.32 -6.84
N LEU A 56 -2.02 -0.59 -5.97
CA LEU A 56 -1.04 -0.32 -4.94
C LEU A 56 0.22 -1.13 -5.22
N GLU A 57 1.35 -0.45 -5.26
CA GLU A 57 2.65 -1.10 -5.35
C GLU A 57 3.40 -0.92 -4.05
N VAL A 58 3.88 -2.02 -3.51
CA VAL A 58 4.63 -2.02 -2.27
C VAL A 58 5.97 -2.68 -2.53
N VAL A 59 7.04 -1.93 -2.30
CA VAL A 59 8.39 -2.41 -2.55
C VAL A 59 9.15 -2.42 -1.25
N ALA A 60 9.62 -3.59 -0.83
CA ALA A 60 10.44 -3.72 0.36
C ALA A 60 11.91 -3.61 -0.07
N PRO A 61 12.69 -2.72 0.54
CA PRO A 61 14.10 -2.65 0.22
C PRO A 61 14.78 -3.95 0.64
N ARG A 62 15.61 -4.47 -0.26
CA ARG A 62 16.44 -5.60 0.08
C ARG A 62 17.74 -5.08 0.60
N HIS A 63 18.09 -5.50 1.78
CA HIS A 63 19.44 -5.30 2.23
C HIS A 63 20.27 -6.37 1.53
N GLY A 64 21.20 -5.93 0.76
CA GLY A 64 22.01 -6.82 -0.06
C GLY A 64 22.93 -7.68 0.75
N GLY A 65 22.55 -8.12 1.66
CA GLY A 65 23.37 -9.10 2.38
C GLY A 65 22.46 -10.24 2.35
#